data_c39ac99de1ef143ccf95c6846999dd62
#
_entry.id   c39ac99de1ef143ccf95c6846999dd62
#
_cell.length_a   1.000
_cell.length_b   1.000
_cell.length_c   1.000
_cell.angle_alpha   90.00
_cell.angle_beta   90.00
_cell.angle_gamma   90.00
#
_symmetry.space_group_name_H-M   'P 1'
#
loop_
_entity.id
_entity.type
_entity.pdbx_description
1 polymer ?
#
loop_
_entity_poly.entity_id
_entity_poly.type
_entity_poly.pdbx_seq_one_letter_code
_entity_poly.pdbx_strand_id
1 'polypeptide(L)'
;GEYASRVELIRGCDVIPEPVQWIWPGWLAAGKMHVLGGAPGTGKTSISMALAATVTTGGRWPDGTRSIAGNVVIWSGEDDHADTLAPRLALSGADLTRVYFITDIREGSDRRSFDPARDMEPLRRKLVAIGGVRLLIVDPIVSAVTGDSHKNAEVRRGLQPLVDLSASMRCALLGITHFSKGTG
;
A
#
# COMPACT_ATOMS: atom_id res chain seq x y z
N GLY A 1 12.10 -34.51 -19.40
CA GLY A 1 10.68 -34.68 -19.22
C GLY A 1 10.04 -33.33 -19.09
N GLU A 2 9.17 -32.95 -20.04
CA GLU A 2 8.32 -31.78 -19.94
C GLU A 2 7.39 -31.94 -18.72
N TYR A 3 7.54 -31.09 -17.74
CA TYR A 3 6.54 -30.96 -16.67
C TYR A 3 5.30 -30.28 -17.26
N ALA A 4 4.30 -31.08 -17.58
CA ALA A 4 3.00 -30.56 -18.00
C ALA A 4 2.41 -29.69 -16.87
N SER A 5 1.97 -28.48 -17.22
CA SER A 5 1.28 -27.60 -16.28
C SER A 5 0.04 -28.29 -15.72
N ARG A 6 -0.12 -28.27 -14.41
CA ARG A 6 -1.23 -28.92 -13.71
C ARG A 6 -2.05 -27.91 -12.95
N VAL A 7 -3.35 -27.94 -13.16
CA VAL A 7 -4.30 -27.17 -12.34
C VAL A 7 -4.63 -27.91 -11.07
N GLU A 8 -4.54 -27.25 -9.94
CA GLU A 8 -4.97 -27.78 -8.65
C GLU A 8 -6.32 -27.17 -8.27
N LEU A 9 -7.22 -28.01 -7.80
CA LEU A 9 -8.56 -27.62 -7.36
C LEU A 9 -8.77 -28.06 -5.92
N ILE A 10 -9.43 -27.20 -5.14
CA ILE A 10 -9.91 -27.53 -3.81
C ILE A 10 -11.45 -27.44 -3.79
N ARG A 11 -12.13 -28.39 -3.17
CA ARG A 11 -13.57 -28.29 -3.00
C ARG A 11 -13.91 -27.24 -1.94
N GLY A 12 -14.98 -26.48 -2.14
CA GLY A 12 -15.39 -25.46 -1.19
C GLY A 12 -15.62 -25.97 0.23
N CYS A 13 -16.13 -27.22 0.37
CA CYS A 13 -16.31 -27.86 1.68
C CYS A 13 -15.01 -28.26 2.39
N ASP A 14 -13.90 -28.32 1.66
CA ASP A 14 -12.58 -28.65 2.22
C ASP A 14 -11.80 -27.36 2.61
N VAL A 15 -12.33 -26.17 2.27
CA VAL A 15 -11.75 -24.90 2.66
C VAL A 15 -12.10 -24.60 4.12
N ILE A 16 -11.08 -24.41 4.95
CA ILE A 16 -11.24 -23.96 6.33
C ILE A 16 -11.33 -22.44 6.33
N PRO A 17 -12.46 -21.83 6.71
CA PRO A 17 -12.59 -20.38 6.78
C PRO A 17 -11.63 -19.79 7.81
N GLU A 18 -10.93 -18.72 7.42
CA GLU A 18 -10.08 -17.95 8.32
C GLU A 18 -10.70 -16.58 8.58
N PRO A 19 -10.64 -16.06 9.82
CA PRO A 19 -11.15 -14.73 10.14
C PRO A 19 -10.30 -13.66 9.47
N VAL A 20 -10.95 -12.63 8.91
CA VAL A 20 -10.28 -11.44 8.40
C VAL A 20 -9.84 -10.57 9.58
N GLN A 21 -8.56 -10.20 9.59
CA GLN A 21 -8.04 -9.22 10.53
C GLN A 21 -8.23 -7.81 9.96
N TRP A 22 -8.95 -6.97 10.66
CA TRP A 22 -9.29 -5.63 10.20
C TRP A 22 -8.38 -4.57 10.84
N ILE A 23 -7.86 -3.66 9.99
CA ILE A 23 -7.30 -2.38 10.43
C ILE A 23 -8.44 -1.38 10.65
N TRP A 24 -9.35 -1.31 9.70
CA TRP A 24 -10.64 -0.62 9.82
C TRP A 24 -11.75 -1.58 9.39
N PRO A 25 -12.63 -2.00 10.32
CA PRO A 25 -13.65 -2.99 10.03
C PRO A 25 -14.49 -2.68 8.79
N GLY A 26 -14.53 -3.62 7.85
CA GLY A 26 -15.26 -3.49 6.60
C GLY A 26 -14.56 -2.68 5.51
N TRP A 27 -13.45 -1.99 5.81
CA TRP A 27 -12.78 -1.09 4.87
C TRP A 27 -11.31 -1.44 4.61
N LEU A 28 -10.51 -1.62 5.65
CA LEU A 28 -9.09 -1.94 5.52
C LEU A 28 -8.77 -3.25 6.22
N ALA A 29 -8.46 -4.27 5.45
CA ALA A 29 -8.09 -5.59 5.95
C ALA A 29 -6.57 -5.78 5.93
N ALA A 30 -6.01 -6.31 7.00
CA ALA A 30 -4.61 -6.67 7.09
C ALA A 30 -4.26 -7.75 6.06
N GLY A 31 -3.15 -7.58 5.37
CA GLY A 31 -2.67 -8.50 4.34
C GLY A 31 -3.43 -8.45 3.02
N LYS A 32 -4.28 -7.46 2.81
CA LYS A 32 -5.08 -7.29 1.59
C LYS A 32 -4.81 -5.96 0.91
N MET A 33 -5.03 -5.93 -0.41
CA MET A 33 -4.95 -4.72 -1.22
C MET A 33 -6.32 -4.04 -1.31
N HIS A 34 -6.30 -2.72 -1.20
CA HIS A 34 -7.45 -1.82 -1.36
C HIS A 34 -7.09 -0.74 -2.36
N VAL A 35 -8.06 -0.29 -3.13
CA VAL A 35 -7.86 0.74 -4.14
C VAL A 35 -8.77 1.92 -3.86
N LEU A 36 -8.17 3.12 -3.76
CA LEU A 36 -8.88 4.39 -3.70
C LEU A 36 -8.76 5.06 -5.08
N GLY A 37 -9.84 4.99 -5.84
CA GLY A 37 -9.90 5.51 -7.19
C GLY A 37 -10.75 6.77 -7.30
N GLY A 38 -10.42 7.63 -8.25
CA GLY A 38 -11.19 8.83 -8.55
C GLY A 38 -10.48 9.77 -9.52
N ALA A 39 -11.21 10.78 -10.02
CA ALA A 39 -10.63 11.82 -10.85
C ALA A 39 -9.57 12.63 -10.08
N PRO A 40 -8.61 13.26 -10.78
CA PRO A 40 -7.69 14.19 -10.15
C PRO A 40 -8.43 15.29 -9.38
N GLY A 41 -7.88 15.71 -8.22
CA GLY A 41 -8.47 16.77 -7.40
C GLY A 41 -9.71 16.39 -6.57
N THR A 42 -10.06 15.10 -6.49
CA THR A 42 -11.23 14.62 -5.71
C THR A 42 -10.92 14.35 -4.23
N GLY A 43 -9.74 14.72 -3.75
CA GLY A 43 -9.40 14.61 -2.33
C GLY A 43 -8.82 13.24 -1.91
N LYS A 44 -8.41 12.38 -2.85
CA LYS A 44 -7.84 11.06 -2.54
C LYS A 44 -6.62 11.13 -1.62
N THR A 45 -5.70 12.06 -1.89
CA THR A 45 -4.53 12.28 -1.04
C THR A 45 -4.95 12.71 0.36
N SER A 46 -5.91 13.61 0.49
CA SER A 46 -6.43 14.04 1.80
C SER A 46 -7.06 12.89 2.57
N ILE A 47 -7.80 12.00 1.90
CA ILE A 47 -8.36 10.79 2.52
C ILE A 47 -7.22 9.88 3.00
N SER A 48 -6.22 9.63 2.18
CA SER A 48 -5.10 8.76 2.56
C SER A 48 -4.31 9.33 3.74
N MET A 49 -4.14 10.65 3.83
CA MET A 49 -3.51 11.32 4.98
C MET A 49 -4.36 11.19 6.26
N ALA A 50 -5.68 11.31 6.15
CA ALA A 50 -6.59 11.10 7.28
C ALA A 50 -6.55 9.66 7.79
N LEU A 51 -6.49 8.67 6.88
CA LEU A 51 -6.33 7.26 7.25
C LEU A 51 -4.98 7.03 7.96
N ALA A 52 -3.89 7.60 7.44
CA ALA A 52 -2.58 7.53 8.08
C ALA A 52 -2.59 8.18 9.48
N ALA A 53 -3.24 9.33 9.64
CA ALA A 53 -3.39 9.98 10.94
C ALA A 53 -4.12 9.09 11.94
N THR A 54 -5.22 8.46 11.52
CA THR A 54 -5.99 7.56 12.39
C THR A 54 -5.18 6.34 12.80
N VAL A 55 -4.44 5.73 11.88
CA VAL A 55 -3.59 4.56 12.19
C VAL A 55 -2.44 4.95 13.11
N THR A 56 -1.74 6.03 12.85
CA THR A 56 -0.55 6.41 13.64
C THR A 56 -0.88 6.80 15.07
N THR A 57 -2.06 7.38 15.31
CA THR A 57 -2.49 7.84 16.64
C THR A 57 -3.36 6.83 17.39
N GLY A 58 -3.81 5.75 16.76
CA GLY A 58 -4.84 4.89 17.35
C GLY A 58 -6.17 5.61 17.51
N GLY A 59 -6.47 6.49 16.57
CA GLY A 59 -7.66 7.33 16.57
C GLY A 59 -8.95 6.58 16.26
N ARG A 60 -10.04 7.34 16.11
CA ARG A 60 -11.34 6.78 15.75
C ARG A 60 -11.58 6.89 14.25
N TRP A 61 -12.12 5.83 13.70
CA TRP A 61 -12.64 5.79 12.34
C TRP A 61 -13.99 6.55 12.27
N PRO A 62 -14.46 6.92 11.06
CA PRO A 62 -15.75 7.61 10.90
C PRO A 62 -16.96 6.86 11.47
N ASP A 63 -16.88 5.52 11.54
CA ASP A 63 -17.92 4.67 12.14
C ASP A 63 -17.86 4.61 13.68
N GLY A 64 -16.91 5.33 14.29
CA GLY A 64 -16.69 5.36 15.74
C GLY A 64 -15.80 4.24 16.27
N THR A 65 -15.46 3.23 15.48
CA THR A 65 -14.52 2.19 15.89
C THR A 65 -13.11 2.74 16.04
N ARG A 66 -12.26 2.10 16.83
CA ARG A 66 -10.91 2.56 17.14
C ARG A 66 -9.87 1.79 16.34
N SER A 67 -8.91 2.52 15.76
CA SER A 67 -7.72 1.91 15.21
C SER A 67 -6.77 1.46 16.33
N ILE A 68 -6.09 0.34 16.11
CA ILE A 68 -4.89 0.03 16.89
C ILE A 68 -3.76 0.88 16.32
N ALA A 69 -3.04 1.60 17.19
CA ALA A 69 -1.92 2.43 16.76
C ALA A 69 -0.82 1.59 16.10
N GLY A 70 -0.22 2.12 15.04
CA GLY A 70 0.87 1.46 14.33
C GLY A 70 1.56 2.35 13.34
N ASN A 71 2.59 1.81 12.69
CA ASN A 71 3.39 2.52 11.72
C ASN A 71 2.72 2.53 10.35
N VAL A 72 2.91 3.63 9.62
CA VAL A 72 2.43 3.84 8.26
C VAL A 72 3.64 4.08 7.37
N VAL A 73 3.68 3.39 6.24
CA VAL A 73 4.73 3.56 5.23
C VAL A 73 4.10 4.11 3.95
N ILE A 74 4.69 5.13 3.38
CA ILE A 74 4.16 5.84 2.21
C ILE A 74 5.21 5.87 1.11
N TRP A 75 4.83 5.40 -0.08
CA TRP A 75 5.52 5.68 -1.32
C TRP A 75 4.68 6.61 -2.16
N SER A 76 5.29 7.72 -2.60
CA SER A 76 4.69 8.66 -3.53
C SER A 76 5.59 8.84 -4.74
N GLY A 77 5.01 8.69 -5.94
CA GLY A 77 5.68 8.96 -7.20
C GLY A 77 5.45 10.37 -7.72
N GLU A 78 4.57 11.14 -7.10
CA GLU A 78 4.15 12.46 -7.59
C GLU A 78 4.42 13.59 -6.59
N ASP A 79 4.15 13.36 -5.31
CA ASP A 79 4.25 14.38 -4.26
C ASP A 79 5.57 14.27 -3.49
N ASP A 80 6.20 15.41 -3.26
CA ASP A 80 7.39 15.50 -2.40
C ASP A 80 7.01 15.27 -0.92
N HIS A 81 7.85 14.51 -0.22
CA HIS A 81 7.58 14.18 1.18
C HIS A 81 7.82 15.34 2.14
N ALA A 82 8.72 16.26 1.83
CA ALA A 82 9.11 17.35 2.73
C ALA A 82 8.16 18.56 2.62
N ASP A 83 7.82 18.97 1.40
CA ASP A 83 7.02 20.18 1.19
C ASP A 83 5.51 19.90 1.05
N THR A 84 5.12 18.68 0.75
CA THR A 84 3.72 18.34 0.50
C THR A 84 3.16 17.34 1.50
N LEU A 85 3.74 16.14 1.60
CA LEU A 85 3.12 15.04 2.37
C LEU A 85 3.25 15.23 3.88
N ALA A 86 4.44 15.56 4.39
CA ALA A 86 4.64 15.72 5.83
C ALA A 86 3.80 16.88 6.41
N PRO A 87 3.71 18.06 5.76
CA PRO A 87 2.81 19.12 6.22
C PRO A 87 1.34 18.69 6.23
N ARG A 88 0.87 17.99 5.20
CA ARG A 88 -0.52 17.49 5.14
C ARG A 88 -0.81 16.46 6.23
N LEU A 89 0.12 15.54 6.49
CA LEU A 89 0.01 14.58 7.58
C LEU A 89 -0.08 15.28 8.94
N ALA A 90 0.78 16.27 9.18
CA ALA A 90 0.76 17.05 10.41
C ALA A 90 -0.59 17.77 10.59
N LEU A 91 -1.11 18.41 9.54
CA LEU A 91 -2.42 19.06 9.55
C LEU A 91 -3.57 18.06 9.77
N SER A 92 -3.42 16.83 9.30
CA SER A 92 -4.39 15.75 9.55
C SER A 92 -4.29 15.15 10.96
N GLY A 93 -3.32 15.59 11.77
CA GLY A 93 -3.11 15.12 13.13
C GLY A 93 -2.34 13.78 13.22
N ALA A 94 -1.57 13.41 12.20
CA ALA A 94 -0.77 12.19 12.23
C ALA A 94 0.39 12.30 13.25
N ASP A 95 0.71 11.18 13.88
CA ASP A 95 1.97 11.03 14.62
C ASP A 95 3.11 10.76 13.63
N LEU A 96 3.86 11.81 13.29
CA LEU A 96 4.95 11.72 12.31
C LEU A 96 6.10 10.82 12.76
N THR A 97 6.21 10.49 14.04
CA THR A 97 7.22 9.52 14.54
C THR A 97 6.91 8.10 14.09
N ARG A 98 5.70 7.85 13.60
CA ARG A 98 5.21 6.57 13.08
C ARG A 98 4.97 6.57 11.57
N VAL A 99 5.37 7.63 10.88
CA VAL A 99 5.29 7.72 9.42
C VAL A 99 6.66 7.55 8.81
N TYR A 100 6.76 6.70 7.81
CA TYR A 100 7.99 6.45 7.06
C TYR A 100 7.74 6.64 5.57
N PHE A 101 8.63 7.37 4.90
CA PHE A 101 8.57 7.56 3.44
C PHE A 101 9.59 6.65 2.76
N ILE A 102 9.15 5.93 1.72
CA ILE A 102 10.06 5.25 0.81
C ILE A 102 10.62 6.31 -0.13
N THR A 103 11.92 6.54 -0.07
CA THR A 103 12.60 7.56 -0.89
C THR A 103 13.48 6.88 -1.94
N ASP A 104 14.74 6.63 -1.60
CA ASP A 104 15.74 6.11 -2.51
C ASP A 104 16.31 4.78 -2.04
N ILE A 105 16.88 4.06 -2.98
CA ILE A 105 17.75 2.93 -2.73
C ILE A 105 19.21 3.41 -2.78
N ARG A 106 19.99 2.99 -1.80
CA ARG A 106 21.44 3.19 -1.78
C ARG A 106 22.15 1.91 -2.18
N GLU A 107 23.02 2.02 -3.18
CA GLU A 107 23.91 0.96 -3.65
C GLU A 107 25.35 1.46 -3.53
N GLY A 108 26.00 1.19 -2.39
CA GLY A 108 27.29 1.80 -2.06
C GLY A 108 27.20 3.31 -1.87
N SER A 109 27.93 4.08 -2.72
CA SER A 109 27.86 5.54 -2.77
C SER A 109 26.71 6.07 -3.61
N ASP A 110 26.12 5.24 -4.46
CA ASP A 110 25.14 5.66 -5.44
C ASP A 110 23.71 5.66 -4.85
N ARG A 111 22.88 6.52 -5.42
CA ARG A 111 21.46 6.61 -5.12
C ARG A 111 20.65 6.41 -6.39
N ARG A 112 19.56 5.70 -6.29
CA ARG A 112 18.55 5.60 -7.34
C ARG A 112 17.16 5.52 -6.73
N SER A 113 16.16 5.83 -7.53
CA SER A 113 14.77 5.68 -7.13
C SER A 113 14.43 4.23 -6.78
N PHE A 114 13.51 4.09 -5.82
CA PHE A 114 12.91 2.81 -5.48
C PHE A 114 12.17 2.21 -6.68
N ASP A 115 12.39 0.93 -6.93
CA ASP A 115 11.75 0.16 -7.99
C ASP A 115 11.06 -1.08 -7.41
N PRO A 116 9.72 -1.14 -7.39
CA PRO A 116 8.98 -2.28 -6.86
C PRO A 116 9.32 -3.61 -7.52
N ALA A 117 9.77 -3.61 -8.78
CA ALA A 117 10.11 -4.85 -9.47
C ALA A 117 11.38 -5.54 -8.93
N ARG A 118 12.26 -4.79 -8.26
CA ARG A 118 13.56 -5.29 -7.81
C ARG A 118 13.88 -5.03 -6.33
N ASP A 119 13.15 -4.12 -5.70
CA ASP A 119 13.50 -3.62 -4.36
C ASP A 119 12.56 -4.13 -3.25
N MET A 120 11.72 -5.11 -3.54
CA MET A 120 10.78 -5.66 -2.56
C MET A 120 11.50 -6.31 -1.39
N GLU A 121 12.58 -7.05 -1.60
CA GLU A 121 13.30 -7.71 -0.51
C GLU A 121 14.05 -6.71 0.40
N PRO A 122 14.77 -5.70 -0.12
CA PRO A 122 15.27 -4.61 0.71
C PRO A 122 14.19 -3.89 1.51
N LEU A 123 13.03 -3.62 0.87
CA LEU A 123 11.89 -3.00 1.56
C LEU A 123 11.37 -3.89 2.68
N ARG A 124 11.12 -5.17 2.40
CA ARG A 124 10.65 -6.14 3.41
C ARG A 124 11.54 -6.14 4.65
N ARG A 125 12.86 -6.19 4.45
CA ARG A 125 13.82 -6.14 5.57
C ARG A 125 13.70 -4.88 6.41
N LYS A 126 13.50 -3.72 5.75
CA LYS A 126 13.26 -2.45 6.47
C LYS A 126 11.96 -2.47 7.24
N LEU A 127 10.87 -2.96 6.64
CA LEU A 127 9.57 -3.03 7.32
C LEU A 127 9.60 -3.97 8.52
N VAL A 128 10.31 -5.10 8.41
CA VAL A 128 10.52 -6.03 9.54
C VAL A 128 11.30 -5.34 10.67
N ALA A 129 12.35 -4.59 10.33
CA ALA A 129 13.16 -3.87 11.32
C ALA A 129 12.38 -2.74 12.02
N ILE A 130 11.53 -2.02 11.29
CA ILE A 130 10.64 -1.00 11.86
C ILE A 130 9.62 -1.66 12.80
N GLY A 131 9.03 -2.77 12.36
CA GLY A 131 7.97 -3.47 13.07
C GLY A 131 6.66 -2.67 13.13
N GLY A 132 5.58 -3.33 13.50
CA GLY A 132 4.28 -2.70 13.73
C GLY A 132 3.69 -1.91 12.56
N VAL A 133 4.11 -2.19 11.33
CA VAL A 133 3.56 -1.57 10.11
C VAL A 133 2.15 -2.10 9.90
N ARG A 134 1.17 -1.19 9.83
CA ARG A 134 -0.25 -1.53 9.65
C ARG A 134 -0.82 -1.08 8.32
N LEU A 135 -0.23 -0.05 7.73
CA LEU A 135 -0.72 0.53 6.48
C LEU A 135 0.47 0.88 5.59
N LEU A 136 0.41 0.42 4.34
CA LEU A 136 1.30 0.79 3.26
C LEU A 136 0.48 1.54 2.20
N ILE A 137 0.82 2.79 1.94
CA ILE A 137 0.17 3.65 0.94
C ILE A 137 1.07 3.78 -0.28
N VAL A 138 0.52 3.55 -1.46
CA VAL A 138 1.22 3.65 -2.75
C VAL A 138 0.43 4.59 -3.66
N ASP A 139 1.00 5.76 -3.98
CA ASP A 139 0.36 6.83 -4.72
C ASP A 139 1.24 7.37 -5.87
N PRO A 140 0.85 7.20 -7.11
CA PRO A 140 -0.23 6.35 -7.61
C PRO A 140 0.25 4.90 -7.76
N ILE A 141 -0.66 3.96 -7.57
CA ILE A 141 -0.31 2.54 -7.63
C ILE A 141 0.15 2.10 -9.02
N VAL A 142 -0.34 2.72 -10.07
CA VAL A 142 0.08 2.44 -11.47
C VAL A 142 1.53 2.84 -11.72
N SER A 143 2.06 3.87 -11.03
CA SER A 143 3.47 4.28 -11.15
C SER A 143 4.42 3.31 -10.45
N ALA A 144 3.90 2.47 -9.55
CA ALA A 144 4.66 1.42 -8.88
C ALA A 144 4.81 0.15 -9.73
N VAL A 145 4.19 0.11 -10.91
CA VAL A 145 4.18 -1.04 -11.80
C VAL A 145 5.12 -0.81 -12.97
N THR A 146 6.02 -1.76 -13.22
CA THR A 146 6.86 -1.78 -14.43
C THR A 146 6.10 -2.43 -15.58
N GLY A 147 6.14 -1.81 -16.78
CA GLY A 147 5.48 -2.30 -17.99
C GLY A 147 4.41 -1.35 -18.53
N ASP A 148 3.68 -1.80 -19.54
CA ASP A 148 2.59 -1.04 -20.15
C ASP A 148 1.35 -1.09 -19.26
N SER A 149 1.08 0.00 -18.54
CA SER A 149 -0.07 0.12 -17.64
C SER A 149 -1.43 0.02 -18.34
N HIS A 150 -1.47 0.10 -19.67
CA HIS A 150 -2.69 -0.09 -20.46
C HIS A 150 -3.11 -1.55 -20.57
N LYS A 151 -2.23 -2.50 -20.26
CA LYS A 151 -2.53 -3.92 -20.29
C LYS A 151 -2.85 -4.46 -18.90
N ASN A 152 -4.11 -4.75 -18.63
CA ASN A 152 -4.61 -5.25 -17.34
C ASN A 152 -3.80 -6.42 -16.74
N ALA A 153 -3.31 -7.33 -17.58
CA ALA A 153 -2.52 -8.47 -17.13
C ALA A 153 -1.12 -8.08 -16.64
N GLU A 154 -0.50 -7.05 -17.26
CA GLU A 154 0.80 -6.53 -16.83
C GLU A 154 0.68 -5.74 -15.52
N VAL A 155 -0.39 -4.94 -15.38
CA VAL A 155 -0.69 -4.22 -14.13
C VAL A 155 -0.87 -5.21 -12.98
N ARG A 156 -1.65 -6.27 -13.17
CA ARG A 156 -1.85 -7.30 -12.12
C ARG A 156 -0.55 -7.98 -11.73
N ARG A 157 0.29 -8.37 -12.69
CA ARG A 157 1.60 -8.99 -12.41
C ARG A 157 2.55 -8.04 -11.70
N GLY A 158 2.55 -6.76 -12.07
CA GLY A 158 3.37 -5.74 -11.43
C GLY A 158 2.94 -5.40 -10.00
N LEU A 159 1.66 -5.58 -9.67
CA LEU A 159 1.13 -5.37 -8.31
C LEU A 159 1.36 -6.56 -7.39
N GLN A 160 1.56 -7.76 -7.93
CA GLN A 160 1.68 -8.97 -7.11
C GLN A 160 2.79 -8.88 -6.05
N PRO A 161 3.99 -8.35 -6.33
CA PRO A 161 5.03 -8.20 -5.30
C PRO A 161 4.59 -7.32 -4.12
N LEU A 162 3.83 -6.26 -4.37
CA LEU A 162 3.29 -5.39 -3.31
C LEU A 162 2.20 -6.11 -2.50
N VAL A 163 1.33 -6.86 -3.17
CA VAL A 163 0.30 -7.66 -2.52
C VAL A 163 0.93 -8.73 -1.63
N ASP A 164 1.92 -9.45 -2.13
CA ASP A 164 2.63 -10.49 -1.39
C ASP A 164 3.37 -9.90 -0.18
N LEU A 165 4.00 -8.73 -0.35
CA LEU A 165 4.64 -8.01 0.75
C LEU A 165 3.62 -7.66 1.83
N SER A 166 2.48 -7.06 1.46
CA SER A 166 1.45 -6.67 2.43
C SER A 166 0.88 -7.87 3.17
N ALA A 167 0.69 -9.00 2.49
CA ALA A 167 0.25 -10.26 3.09
C ALA A 167 1.27 -10.80 4.10
N SER A 168 2.55 -10.83 3.73
CA SER A 168 3.63 -11.31 4.61
C SER A 168 3.82 -10.42 5.85
N MET A 169 3.60 -9.12 5.72
CA MET A 169 3.71 -8.14 6.80
C MET A 169 2.41 -7.99 7.60
N ARG A 170 1.31 -8.58 7.15
CA ARG A 170 -0.04 -8.41 7.73
C ARG A 170 -0.43 -6.94 7.88
N CYS A 171 -0.07 -6.11 6.90
CA CYS A 171 -0.49 -4.71 6.80
C CYS A 171 -1.52 -4.54 5.67
N ALA A 172 -2.36 -3.51 5.77
CA ALA A 172 -3.22 -3.14 4.65
C ALA A 172 -2.40 -2.41 3.59
N LEU A 173 -2.57 -2.78 2.32
CA LEU A 173 -2.04 -2.04 1.18
C LEU A 173 -3.15 -1.15 0.63
N LEU A 174 -2.92 0.16 0.60
CA LEU A 174 -3.81 1.14 -0.03
C LEU A 174 -3.14 1.71 -1.28
N GLY A 175 -3.65 1.34 -2.44
CA GLY A 175 -3.23 1.90 -3.72
C GLY A 175 -4.14 3.05 -4.13
N ILE A 176 -3.55 4.19 -4.50
CA ILE A 176 -4.29 5.33 -5.04
C ILE A 176 -4.16 5.30 -6.56
N THR A 177 -5.28 5.46 -7.26
CA THR A 177 -5.30 5.51 -8.72
C THR A 177 -6.12 6.69 -9.23
N HIS A 178 -5.69 7.25 -10.35
CA HIS A 178 -6.37 8.34 -11.05
C HIS A 178 -7.08 7.77 -12.29
N PHE A 179 -8.39 8.00 -12.38
CA PHE A 179 -9.10 7.67 -13.61
C PHE A 179 -8.81 8.76 -14.65
N SER A 180 -8.22 8.40 -15.79
CA SER A 180 -8.24 9.27 -16.96
C SER A 180 -9.70 9.45 -17.39
N LYS A 181 -10.12 10.69 -17.61
CA LYS A 181 -11.37 10.94 -18.36
C LYS A 181 -11.18 10.28 -19.72
N GLY A 182 -11.93 9.22 -20.00
CA GLY A 182 -12.04 8.72 -21.36
C GLY A 182 -12.42 9.88 -22.25
N THR A 183 -11.62 10.16 -23.25
CA THR A 183 -12.04 10.98 -24.36
C THR A 183 -13.15 10.21 -25.04
N GLY A 184 -14.41 10.58 -24.72
CA GLY A 184 -15.58 10.16 -25.49
C GLY A 184 -15.53 10.73 -26.89
#